data_4701017e0dc0a862d80050bf5153b9ff
#
_entry.id   4701017e0dc0a862d80050bf5153b9ff
#
_cell.length_a   1.000
_cell.length_b   1.000
_cell.length_c   1.000
_cell.angle_alpha   90.00
_cell.angle_beta   90.00
_cell.angle_gamma   90.00
#
_symmetry.space_group_name_H-M   'P 1'
#
loop_
_entity.id
_entity.type
_entity.pdbx_description
1 polymer ?
#
loop_
_entity_poly.entity_id
_entity_poly.type
_entity_poly.pdbx_seq_one_letter_code
_entity_poly.pdbx_strand_id
1 'polypeptide(L)'
;TVTGVQTCALPISMVFGNLGDDCATGVGLTRDCSMGLPGFNGDYLINAQGEDVVAGIRTPKRIESTLQQDMPEAFEQLQNIGKTLEQHYKDVQDIEFTVQRGQVWMLQTRNAKRTGFAAVRIAVDLVNEGLIDEKTALARKRIPADDLNQLLQPIFDPAAKSASEQEGRLLTRGINAGPGAACGQICFHAADAEALFEKDSQAELILVRRETSPEDLRGMRV
;
A
#
# COMPACT_ATOMS: atom_id res chain seq x y z
N THR A 1 9.06 9.48 53.17
CA THR A 1 9.86 8.72 52.17
C THR A 1 9.10 8.67 50.86
N VAL A 2 9.44 9.59 49.97
CA VAL A 2 8.96 9.58 48.62
C VAL A 2 9.77 8.53 47.87
N THR A 3 9.21 7.38 47.61
CA THR A 3 9.77 6.41 46.66
C THR A 3 9.66 6.98 45.29
N GLY A 4 10.75 7.57 44.79
CA GLY A 4 10.86 8.03 43.42
C GLY A 4 10.71 6.82 42.51
N VAL A 5 9.68 6.84 41.69
CA VAL A 5 9.57 5.96 40.50
C VAL A 5 10.69 6.38 39.57
N GLN A 6 11.78 5.64 39.58
CA GLN A 6 12.86 5.80 38.62
C GLN A 6 12.38 5.23 37.29
N THR A 7 11.73 6.05 36.46
CA THR A 7 11.50 5.73 35.09
C THR A 7 12.85 5.75 34.36
N CYS A 8 13.46 4.59 34.19
CA CYS A 8 14.58 4.43 33.27
C CYS A 8 14.07 4.68 31.85
N ALA A 9 14.08 5.93 31.43
CA ALA A 9 13.94 6.24 30.02
C ALA A 9 15.21 5.76 29.32
N LEU A 10 15.11 4.65 28.58
CA LEU A 10 16.19 4.25 27.70
C LEU A 10 16.33 5.31 26.60
N PRO A 11 17.54 5.81 26.30
CA PRO A 11 17.73 6.73 25.22
C PRO A 11 17.35 6.06 23.90
N ILE A 12 16.47 6.71 23.12
CA ILE A 12 16.08 6.29 21.78
C ILE A 12 16.82 7.18 20.81
N SER A 13 17.51 6.58 19.83
CA SER A 13 18.15 7.33 18.77
C SER A 13 17.07 7.96 17.86
N MET A 14 17.21 9.25 17.61
CA MET A 14 16.42 9.92 16.58
C MET A 14 17.11 9.78 15.23
N VAL A 15 16.34 9.56 14.18
CA VAL A 15 16.79 9.51 12.79
C VAL A 15 15.97 10.47 11.95
N PHE A 16 16.60 11.05 10.95
CA PHE A 16 16.03 12.14 10.15
C PHE A 16 16.11 11.82 8.67
N GLY A 17 14.96 11.77 8.01
CA GLY A 17 14.84 11.58 6.57
C GLY A 17 15.00 12.87 5.75
N ASN A 18 15.20 14.01 6.40
CA ASN A 18 15.24 15.34 5.80
C ASN A 18 16.57 16.08 6.01
N LEU A 19 17.69 15.37 6.12
CA LEU A 19 19.02 15.99 6.26
C LEU A 19 19.74 16.23 4.92
N GLY A 20 19.19 15.80 3.81
CA GLY A 20 19.76 15.95 2.49
C GLY A 20 19.24 14.90 1.50
N ASP A 21 19.82 14.90 0.29
CA ASP A 21 19.37 14.04 -0.80
C ASP A 21 19.78 12.56 -0.65
N ASP A 22 20.65 12.26 0.31
CA ASP A 22 21.02 10.91 0.76
C ASP A 22 20.12 10.39 1.90
N CYS A 23 19.05 11.13 2.19
CA CYS A 23 18.06 10.82 3.22
C CYS A 23 16.66 10.71 2.60
N ALA A 24 15.82 9.85 3.19
CA ALA A 24 14.45 9.63 2.75
C ALA A 24 13.57 9.13 3.90
N THR A 25 12.29 9.18 3.71
CA THR A 25 11.32 8.47 4.56
C THR A 25 10.29 7.76 3.69
N GLY A 26 9.70 6.69 4.18
CA GLY A 26 8.73 5.95 3.40
C GLY A 26 7.95 4.91 4.19
N VAL A 27 6.98 4.36 3.49
CA VAL A 27 6.17 3.23 3.92
C VAL A 27 6.30 2.11 2.90
N GLY A 28 6.40 0.88 3.35
CA GLY A 28 6.63 -0.25 2.45
C GLY A 28 5.88 -1.50 2.88
N LEU A 29 5.55 -2.30 1.89
CA LEU A 29 4.92 -3.60 2.02
C LEU A 29 5.90 -4.66 1.54
N THR A 30 6.05 -5.73 2.27
CA THR A 30 6.97 -6.82 1.87
C THR A 30 6.48 -7.60 0.65
N ARG A 31 5.16 -7.51 0.35
CA ARG A 31 4.52 -8.00 -0.89
C ARG A 31 3.42 -7.04 -1.32
N ASP A 32 2.98 -7.13 -2.58
CA ASP A 32 1.82 -6.40 -3.07
C ASP A 32 0.54 -6.88 -2.36
N CYS A 33 -0.02 -6.05 -1.52
CA CYS A 33 -1.23 -6.35 -0.76
C CYS A 33 -2.53 -6.20 -1.56
N SER A 34 -2.49 -5.75 -2.80
CA SER A 34 -3.65 -5.70 -3.70
C SER A 34 -3.82 -6.98 -4.52
N MET A 35 -2.73 -7.50 -5.06
CA MET A 35 -2.72 -8.69 -5.94
C MET A 35 -1.95 -9.88 -5.38
N GLY A 36 -1.25 -9.72 -4.26
CA GLY A 36 -0.46 -10.77 -3.63
C GLY A 36 0.84 -11.10 -4.34
N LEU A 37 1.31 -10.24 -5.24
CA LEU A 37 2.56 -10.48 -5.97
C LEU A 37 3.77 -10.37 -5.03
N PRO A 38 4.79 -11.22 -5.21
CA PRO A 38 6.03 -11.10 -4.45
C PRO A 38 6.79 -9.84 -4.86
N GLY A 39 7.54 -9.27 -3.91
CA GLY A 39 8.38 -8.11 -4.11
C GLY A 39 8.00 -6.94 -3.20
N PHE A 40 9.04 -6.27 -2.72
CA PHE A 40 8.90 -5.12 -1.85
C PHE A 40 8.32 -3.93 -2.63
N ASN A 41 7.26 -3.33 -2.15
CA ASN A 41 6.62 -2.19 -2.80
C ASN A 41 6.17 -1.15 -1.77
N GLY A 42 5.81 0.05 -2.24
CA GLY A 42 5.39 1.14 -1.38
C GLY A 42 5.83 2.49 -1.90
N ASP A 43 5.83 3.46 -1.00
CA ASP A 43 6.05 4.87 -1.33
C ASP A 43 7.16 5.48 -0.46
N TYR A 44 7.97 6.36 -1.05
CA TYR A 44 9.00 7.10 -0.34
C TYR A 44 9.16 8.52 -0.88
N LEU A 45 9.71 9.38 -0.04
CA LEU A 45 10.10 10.75 -0.39
C LEU A 45 11.54 11.00 0.02
N ILE A 46 12.33 11.51 -0.92
CA ILE A 46 13.70 11.99 -0.66
C ILE A 46 13.63 13.32 0.10
N ASN A 47 14.54 13.49 1.06
CA ASN A 47 14.67 14.70 1.87
C ASN A 47 13.32 15.12 2.49
N ALA A 48 12.72 14.20 3.28
CA ALA A 48 11.38 14.34 3.82
C ALA A 48 11.24 13.69 5.20
N GLN A 49 10.19 14.10 5.91
CA GLN A 49 9.74 13.49 7.16
C GLN A 49 8.52 12.60 6.92
N GLY A 50 8.17 11.75 7.90
CA GLY A 50 7.02 10.83 7.79
C GLY A 50 5.70 11.54 7.49
N GLU A 51 5.48 12.72 8.04
CA GLU A 51 4.29 13.54 7.80
C GLU A 51 4.15 13.95 6.32
N ASP A 52 5.27 14.19 5.63
CA ASP A 52 5.26 14.60 4.21
C ASP A 52 4.72 13.49 3.29
N VAL A 53 4.95 12.21 3.66
CA VAL A 53 4.45 11.06 2.88
C VAL A 53 2.94 10.95 2.94
N VAL A 54 2.34 11.25 4.09
CA VAL A 54 0.89 11.08 4.33
C VAL A 54 0.08 12.36 4.11
N ALA A 55 0.73 13.52 4.12
CA ALA A 55 0.05 14.80 3.96
C ALA A 55 -0.39 15.13 2.52
N GLY A 56 0.12 14.39 1.52
CA GLY A 56 -0.21 14.62 0.11
C GLY A 56 0.29 15.95 -0.47
N ILE A 57 1.23 16.62 0.21
CA ILE A 57 1.82 17.90 -0.25
C ILE A 57 2.82 17.66 -1.39
N ARG A 58 3.53 16.55 -1.32
CA ARG A 58 4.50 16.10 -2.33
C ARG A 58 4.08 14.73 -2.85
N THR A 59 4.19 14.51 -4.15
CA THR A 59 3.90 13.20 -4.76
C THR A 59 5.02 12.22 -4.42
N PRO A 60 4.74 11.14 -3.68
CA PRO A 60 5.74 10.13 -3.35
C PRO A 60 6.21 9.38 -4.60
N LYS A 61 7.43 8.88 -4.56
CA LYS A 61 7.98 7.97 -5.55
C LYS A 61 7.70 6.53 -5.14
N ARG A 62 7.57 5.64 -6.14
CA ARG A 62 7.33 4.22 -5.91
C ARG A 62 8.63 3.47 -5.64
N ILE A 63 8.65 2.67 -4.57
CA ILE A 63 9.82 1.88 -4.17
C ILE A 63 10.23 0.90 -5.28
N GLU A 64 9.27 0.15 -5.80
CA GLU A 64 9.50 -0.92 -6.79
C GLU A 64 10.04 -0.42 -8.13
N SER A 65 9.86 0.84 -8.46
CA SER A 65 10.25 1.38 -9.78
C SER A 65 11.44 2.34 -9.74
N THR A 66 11.67 3.02 -8.63
CA THR A 66 12.64 4.13 -8.61
C THR A 66 13.68 4.04 -7.48
N LEU A 67 13.38 3.41 -6.33
CA LEU A 67 14.29 3.41 -5.19
C LEU A 67 15.62 2.71 -5.50
N GLN A 68 15.59 1.65 -6.31
CA GLN A 68 16.82 0.95 -6.72
C GLN A 68 17.77 1.85 -7.51
N GLN A 69 17.23 2.82 -8.26
CA GLN A 69 18.04 3.79 -9.01
C GLN A 69 18.47 4.97 -8.15
N ASP A 70 17.56 5.48 -7.30
CA ASP A 70 17.81 6.63 -6.45
C ASP A 70 18.74 6.31 -5.26
N MET A 71 18.52 5.14 -4.62
CA MET A 71 19.23 4.71 -3.41
C MET A 71 19.44 3.19 -3.41
N PRO A 72 20.36 2.63 -4.22
CA PRO A 72 20.51 1.17 -4.40
C PRO A 72 20.84 0.42 -3.11
N GLU A 73 21.68 0.99 -2.26
CA GLU A 73 22.06 0.38 -0.97
C GLU A 73 20.86 0.32 0.00
N ALA A 74 20.06 1.38 0.04
CA ALA A 74 18.85 1.41 0.86
C ALA A 74 17.80 0.41 0.35
N PHE A 75 17.67 0.26 -0.97
CA PHE A 75 16.77 -0.73 -1.56
C PHE A 75 17.16 -2.16 -1.19
N GLU A 76 18.44 -2.51 -1.25
CA GLU A 76 18.95 -3.81 -0.83
C GLU A 76 18.72 -4.07 0.66
N GLN A 77 18.99 -3.07 1.52
CA GLN A 77 18.71 -3.16 2.95
C GLN A 77 17.23 -3.42 3.23
N LEU A 78 16.31 -2.71 2.55
CA LEU A 78 14.87 -2.89 2.70
C LEU A 78 14.41 -4.29 2.26
N GLN A 79 14.95 -4.81 1.16
CA GLN A 79 14.63 -6.18 0.74
C GLN A 79 15.07 -7.22 1.77
N ASN A 80 16.25 -7.06 2.37
CA ASN A 80 16.76 -7.97 3.39
C ASN A 80 15.95 -7.87 4.69
N ILE A 81 15.56 -6.66 5.09
CA ILE A 81 14.66 -6.40 6.22
C ILE A 81 13.31 -7.08 5.96
N GLY A 82 12.72 -6.90 4.77
CA GLY A 82 11.45 -7.51 4.42
C GLY A 82 11.47 -9.04 4.53
N LYS A 83 12.49 -9.69 3.99
CA LYS A 83 12.69 -11.14 4.13
C LYS A 83 12.81 -11.58 5.60
N THR A 84 13.57 -10.86 6.39
CA THR A 84 13.75 -11.15 7.82
C THR A 84 12.43 -11.05 8.57
N LEU A 85 11.63 -10.02 8.27
CA LEU A 85 10.33 -9.82 8.90
C LEU A 85 9.32 -10.91 8.51
N GLU A 86 9.23 -11.26 7.23
CA GLU A 86 8.34 -12.35 6.78
C GLU A 86 8.74 -13.69 7.41
N GLN A 87 10.03 -13.98 7.53
CA GLN A 87 10.52 -15.18 8.21
C GLN A 87 10.18 -15.19 9.69
N HIS A 88 10.25 -14.04 10.37
CA HIS A 88 9.95 -13.91 11.79
C HIS A 88 8.45 -13.98 12.08
N TYR A 89 7.66 -13.14 11.41
CA TYR A 89 6.22 -13.02 11.64
C TYR A 89 5.40 -14.07 10.88
N LYS A 90 6.01 -14.78 9.94
CA LYS A 90 5.36 -15.76 9.07
C LYS A 90 4.19 -15.15 8.29
N ASP A 91 4.26 -13.85 8.00
CA ASP A 91 3.23 -13.09 7.31
C ASP A 91 3.81 -11.82 6.67
N VAL A 92 3.08 -11.28 5.70
CA VAL A 92 3.41 -10.01 5.03
C VAL A 92 3.34 -8.85 6.01
N GLN A 93 4.32 -7.99 5.94
CA GLN A 93 4.48 -6.86 6.84
C GLN A 93 4.34 -5.53 6.11
N ASP A 94 3.71 -4.59 6.78
CA ASP A 94 3.66 -3.17 6.48
C ASP A 94 4.68 -2.48 7.39
N ILE A 95 5.62 -1.74 6.81
CA ILE A 95 6.73 -1.13 7.53
C ILE A 95 6.80 0.37 7.29
N GLU A 96 7.20 1.07 8.32
CA GLU A 96 7.61 2.48 8.25
C GLU A 96 9.11 2.56 8.42
N PHE A 97 9.78 3.31 7.56
CA PHE A 97 11.23 3.42 7.57
C PHE A 97 11.73 4.83 7.29
N THR A 98 12.94 5.10 7.74
CA THR A 98 13.69 6.31 7.39
C THR A 98 15.06 5.90 6.89
N VAL A 99 15.52 6.54 5.82
CA VAL A 99 16.90 6.45 5.35
C VAL A 99 17.62 7.70 5.81
N GLN A 100 18.70 7.53 6.57
CA GLN A 100 19.57 8.62 6.96
C GLN A 100 20.98 8.33 6.48
N ARG A 101 21.47 9.14 5.56
CA ARG A 101 22.81 9.00 4.95
C ARG A 101 23.05 7.60 4.38
N GLY A 102 22.08 7.11 3.59
CA GLY A 102 22.14 5.79 2.95
C GLY A 102 21.84 4.60 3.86
N GLN A 103 21.76 4.79 5.17
CA GLN A 103 21.43 3.73 6.14
C GLN A 103 19.92 3.69 6.39
N VAL A 104 19.32 2.50 6.25
CA VAL A 104 17.90 2.28 6.58
C VAL A 104 17.70 2.07 8.06
N TRP A 105 16.70 2.73 8.60
CA TRP A 105 16.22 2.60 9.97
C TRP A 105 14.76 2.22 9.95
N MET A 106 14.45 1.05 10.48
CA MET A 106 13.07 0.62 10.71
C MET A 106 12.48 1.37 11.90
N LEU A 107 11.30 1.97 11.68
CA LEU A 107 10.59 2.70 12.73
C LEU A 107 9.46 1.85 13.31
N GLN A 108 8.68 1.20 12.45
CA GLN A 108 7.53 0.39 12.84
C GLN A 108 7.28 -0.75 11.86
N THR A 109 6.73 -1.85 12.35
CA THR A 109 6.17 -2.92 11.53
C THR A 109 4.82 -3.36 12.08
N ARG A 110 3.94 -3.78 11.17
CA ARG A 110 2.63 -4.35 11.48
C ARG A 110 2.22 -5.35 10.42
N ASN A 111 1.27 -6.22 10.76
CA ASN A 111 0.68 -7.10 9.76
C ASN A 111 -0.01 -6.28 8.67
N ALA A 112 0.34 -6.53 7.42
CA ALA A 112 -0.18 -5.77 6.30
C ALA A 112 -1.67 -6.09 6.08
N LYS A 113 -2.47 -5.03 5.93
CA LYS A 113 -3.83 -5.15 5.43
C LYS A 113 -3.78 -5.45 3.94
N ARG A 114 -4.67 -6.36 3.48
CA ARG A 114 -4.66 -6.85 2.10
C ARG A 114 -6.05 -7.16 1.61
N THR A 115 -6.22 -7.21 0.30
CA THR A 115 -7.48 -7.65 -0.32
C THR A 115 -7.69 -9.15 -0.10
N GLY A 116 -8.93 -9.64 -0.23
CA GLY A 116 -9.23 -11.07 -0.15
C GLY A 116 -8.47 -11.88 -1.22
N PHE A 117 -8.31 -11.33 -2.42
CA PHE A 117 -7.52 -11.96 -3.48
C PHE A 117 -6.06 -12.11 -3.07
N ALA A 118 -5.44 -11.02 -2.61
CA ALA A 118 -4.05 -11.05 -2.13
C ALA A 118 -3.88 -11.97 -0.93
N ALA A 119 -4.86 -12.02 -0.01
CA ALA A 119 -4.81 -12.89 1.17
C ALA A 119 -4.72 -14.37 0.79
N VAL A 120 -5.52 -14.82 -0.19
CA VAL A 120 -5.49 -16.20 -0.69
C VAL A 120 -4.15 -16.50 -1.37
N ARG A 121 -3.74 -15.65 -2.30
CA ARG A 121 -2.49 -15.83 -3.04
C ARG A 121 -1.27 -15.87 -2.12
N ILE A 122 -1.15 -14.89 -1.23
CA ILE A 122 -0.06 -14.82 -0.25
C ILE A 122 -0.04 -16.07 0.65
N ALA A 123 -1.20 -16.53 1.10
CA ALA A 123 -1.26 -17.75 1.93
C ALA A 123 -0.74 -18.98 1.18
N VAL A 124 -1.10 -19.15 -0.09
CA VAL A 124 -0.59 -20.23 -0.96
C VAL A 124 0.91 -20.08 -1.17
N ASP A 125 1.41 -18.90 -1.48
CA ASP A 125 2.82 -18.65 -1.72
C ASP A 125 3.66 -18.92 -0.45
N LEU A 126 3.20 -18.50 0.72
CA LEU A 126 3.88 -18.76 2.00
C LEU A 126 3.94 -20.25 2.35
N VAL A 127 2.93 -21.05 1.95
CA VAL A 127 2.96 -22.53 2.08
C VAL A 127 3.99 -23.11 1.13
N ASN A 128 3.97 -22.70 -0.14
CA ASN A 128 4.91 -23.20 -1.15
C ASN A 128 6.37 -22.86 -0.82
N GLU A 129 6.59 -21.71 -0.19
CA GLU A 129 7.89 -21.27 0.32
C GLU A 129 8.31 -21.97 1.64
N GLY A 130 7.42 -22.79 2.22
CA GLY A 130 7.68 -23.51 3.46
C GLY A 130 7.72 -22.64 4.72
N LEU A 131 7.21 -21.39 4.63
CA LEU A 131 7.15 -20.48 5.77
C LEU A 131 6.02 -20.81 6.75
N ILE A 132 4.91 -21.34 6.24
CA ILE A 132 3.75 -21.77 7.04
C ILE A 132 3.23 -23.14 6.53
N ASP A 133 2.44 -23.81 7.34
CA ASP A 133 1.71 -25.01 6.94
C ASP A 133 0.29 -24.66 6.42
N GLU A 134 -0.36 -25.63 5.78
CA GLU A 134 -1.71 -25.48 5.21
C GLU A 134 -2.75 -25.09 6.26
N LYS A 135 -2.64 -25.63 7.49
CA LYS A 135 -3.56 -25.29 8.59
C LYS A 135 -3.44 -23.84 8.99
N THR A 136 -2.20 -23.34 9.04
CA THR A 136 -1.91 -21.94 9.33
C THR A 136 -2.42 -21.04 8.21
N ALA A 137 -2.29 -21.46 6.95
CA ALA A 137 -2.81 -20.72 5.80
C ALA A 137 -4.33 -20.54 5.85
N LEU A 138 -5.07 -21.58 6.26
CA LEU A 138 -6.52 -21.55 6.38
C LEU A 138 -7.04 -20.88 7.66
N ALA A 139 -6.16 -20.45 8.55
CA ALA A 139 -6.58 -19.78 9.78
C ALA A 139 -7.29 -18.46 9.49
N ARG A 140 -8.43 -18.21 10.19
CA ARG A 140 -9.29 -17.01 10.00
C ARG A 140 -8.57 -15.68 10.02
N LYS A 141 -7.43 -15.58 10.69
CA LYS A 141 -6.63 -14.35 10.75
C LYS A 141 -5.90 -14.04 9.45
N ARG A 142 -5.68 -15.06 8.59
CA ARG A 142 -4.92 -14.89 7.33
C ARG A 142 -5.84 -14.66 6.15
N ILE A 143 -6.96 -15.39 6.10
CA ILE A 143 -7.99 -15.25 5.08
C ILE A 143 -9.31 -15.02 5.80
N PRO A 144 -9.66 -13.76 6.10
CA PRO A 144 -10.95 -13.44 6.71
C PRO A 144 -12.09 -13.86 5.77
N ALA A 145 -13.11 -14.53 6.33
CA ALA A 145 -14.23 -15.02 5.52
C ALA A 145 -14.98 -13.89 4.80
N ASP A 146 -15.09 -12.73 5.44
CA ASP A 146 -15.74 -11.55 4.85
C ASP A 146 -14.98 -11.01 3.63
N ASP A 147 -13.64 -11.14 3.63
CA ASP A 147 -12.81 -10.71 2.51
C ASP A 147 -12.96 -11.62 1.30
N LEU A 148 -13.40 -12.88 1.47
CA LEU A 148 -13.68 -13.78 0.35
C LEU A 148 -14.81 -13.29 -0.55
N ASN A 149 -15.73 -12.48 -0.04
CA ASN A 149 -16.76 -11.84 -0.85
C ASN A 149 -16.16 -10.91 -1.91
N GLN A 150 -14.96 -10.40 -1.69
CA GLN A 150 -14.24 -9.59 -2.68
C GLN A 150 -13.85 -10.38 -3.93
N LEU A 151 -13.74 -11.72 -3.84
CA LEU A 151 -13.47 -12.59 -4.99
C LEU A 151 -14.68 -12.70 -5.94
N LEU A 152 -15.85 -12.31 -5.47
CA LEU A 152 -17.10 -12.27 -6.26
C LEU A 152 -17.31 -10.91 -6.93
N GLN A 153 -16.44 -9.95 -6.70
CA GLN A 153 -16.51 -8.64 -7.36
C GLN A 153 -16.30 -8.78 -8.88
N PRO A 154 -16.98 -7.97 -9.69
CA PRO A 154 -16.80 -7.99 -11.14
C PRO A 154 -15.35 -7.64 -11.49
N ILE A 155 -14.82 -8.31 -12.49
CA ILE A 155 -13.50 -8.06 -13.07
C ILE A 155 -13.62 -7.85 -14.57
N PHE A 156 -12.72 -7.07 -15.14
CA PHE A 156 -12.64 -6.99 -16.60
C PHE A 156 -12.12 -8.30 -17.19
N ASP A 157 -12.73 -8.74 -18.29
CA ASP A 157 -12.17 -9.83 -19.09
C ASP A 157 -10.75 -9.45 -19.55
N PRO A 158 -9.72 -10.29 -19.26
CA PRO A 158 -8.34 -9.96 -19.61
C PRO A 158 -8.10 -9.75 -21.11
N ALA A 159 -8.81 -10.51 -21.96
CA ALA A 159 -8.66 -10.39 -23.41
C ALA A 159 -9.29 -9.09 -23.92
N ALA A 160 -10.48 -8.74 -23.45
CA ALA A 160 -11.15 -7.48 -23.78
C ALA A 160 -10.35 -6.26 -23.30
N LYS A 161 -9.73 -6.34 -22.09
CA LYS A 161 -8.85 -5.30 -21.58
C LYS A 161 -7.62 -5.11 -22.47
N SER A 162 -6.95 -6.21 -22.83
CA SER A 162 -5.77 -6.16 -23.70
C SER A 162 -6.10 -5.60 -25.08
N ALA A 163 -7.24 -6.00 -25.68
CA ALA A 163 -7.70 -5.46 -26.94
C ALA A 163 -7.95 -3.96 -26.87
N SER A 164 -8.61 -3.49 -25.80
CA SER A 164 -8.87 -2.06 -25.57
C SER A 164 -7.59 -1.23 -25.41
N GLU A 165 -6.56 -1.80 -24.77
CA GLU A 165 -5.25 -1.16 -24.67
C GLU A 165 -4.57 -1.04 -26.04
N GLN A 166 -4.61 -2.11 -26.85
CA GLN A 166 -4.05 -2.12 -28.21
C GLN A 166 -4.78 -1.15 -29.17
N GLU A 167 -6.08 -0.98 -29.00
CA GLU A 167 -6.89 -0.02 -29.75
C GLU A 167 -6.73 1.43 -29.29
N GLY A 168 -5.88 1.70 -28.30
CA GLY A 168 -5.64 3.04 -27.78
C GLY A 168 -6.79 3.62 -26.96
N ARG A 169 -7.68 2.77 -26.45
CA ARG A 169 -8.81 3.18 -25.59
C ARG A 169 -8.44 3.33 -24.11
N LEU A 170 -7.22 2.98 -23.74
CA LEU A 170 -6.70 3.21 -22.39
C LEU A 170 -6.41 4.70 -22.21
N LEU A 171 -7.15 5.37 -21.34
CA LEU A 171 -6.98 6.79 -21.06
C LEU A 171 -5.84 7.04 -20.05
N THR A 172 -5.79 6.27 -18.98
CA THR A 172 -4.79 6.43 -17.91
C THR A 172 -4.68 5.17 -17.07
N ARG A 173 -3.66 5.13 -16.20
CA ARG A 173 -3.47 4.10 -15.19
C ARG A 173 -3.38 4.74 -13.81
N GLY A 174 -3.95 4.08 -12.81
CA GLY A 174 -3.89 4.49 -11.40
C GLY A 174 -3.31 3.39 -10.51
N ILE A 175 -3.12 3.72 -9.25
CA ILE A 175 -2.71 2.76 -8.22
C ILE A 175 -3.94 1.93 -7.84
N ASN A 176 -3.80 0.60 -7.88
CA ASN A 176 -4.87 -0.28 -7.45
C ASN A 176 -4.99 -0.26 -5.92
N ALA A 177 -6.12 0.20 -5.41
CA ALA A 177 -6.39 0.27 -3.97
C ALA A 177 -7.42 -0.77 -3.50
N GLY A 178 -8.18 -1.38 -4.42
CA GLY A 178 -9.19 -2.38 -4.10
C GLY A 178 -9.57 -3.23 -5.30
N PRO A 179 -10.24 -4.37 -5.08
CA PRO A 179 -10.75 -5.23 -6.14
C PRO A 179 -11.99 -4.62 -6.78
N GLY A 180 -12.29 -5.03 -8.01
CA GLY A 180 -13.51 -4.71 -8.72
C GLY A 180 -13.30 -4.05 -10.07
N ALA A 181 -14.40 -3.91 -10.79
CA ALA A 181 -14.50 -3.18 -12.04
C ALA A 181 -15.81 -2.40 -12.04
N ALA A 182 -15.81 -1.21 -12.56
CA ALA A 182 -17.00 -0.36 -12.66
C ALA A 182 -17.05 0.32 -14.01
N CYS A 183 -18.27 0.64 -14.44
CA CYS A 183 -18.55 1.49 -15.59
C CYS A 183 -19.40 2.67 -15.12
N GLY A 184 -19.27 3.82 -15.75
CA GLY A 184 -20.10 4.98 -15.40
C GLY A 184 -19.65 6.25 -16.06
N GLN A 185 -20.39 7.31 -15.80
CA GLN A 185 -20.09 8.65 -16.27
C GLN A 185 -18.89 9.22 -15.48
N ILE A 186 -17.94 9.82 -16.18
CA ILE A 186 -16.76 10.43 -15.54
C ILE A 186 -17.14 11.76 -14.89
N CYS A 187 -16.73 11.92 -13.61
CA CYS A 187 -16.77 13.15 -12.85
C CYS A 187 -15.36 13.51 -12.40
N PHE A 188 -15.01 14.79 -12.46
CA PHE A 188 -13.68 15.27 -12.05
C PHE A 188 -13.66 15.94 -10.66
N HIS A 189 -14.83 16.23 -10.09
CA HIS A 189 -14.96 16.80 -8.77
C HIS A 189 -15.99 16.05 -7.94
N ALA A 190 -15.71 15.87 -6.65
CA ALA A 190 -16.60 15.17 -5.72
C ALA A 190 -17.98 15.85 -5.63
N ALA A 191 -18.02 17.18 -5.64
CA ALA A 191 -19.27 17.94 -5.61
C ALA A 191 -20.14 17.70 -6.86
N ASP A 192 -19.55 17.51 -8.03
CA ASP A 192 -20.29 17.20 -9.26
C ASP A 192 -20.91 15.80 -9.20
N ALA A 193 -20.16 14.84 -8.62
CA ALA A 193 -20.66 13.47 -8.41
C ALA A 193 -21.84 13.47 -7.44
N GLU A 194 -21.73 14.17 -6.30
CA GLU A 194 -22.85 14.34 -5.36
C GLU A 194 -24.08 14.97 -6.03
N ALA A 195 -23.90 16.07 -6.77
CA ALA A 195 -25.00 16.76 -7.44
C ALA A 195 -25.67 15.92 -8.53
N LEU A 196 -24.92 15.06 -9.24
CA LEU A 196 -25.47 14.14 -10.22
C LEU A 196 -26.25 13.02 -9.55
N PHE A 197 -25.72 12.44 -8.47
CA PHE A 197 -26.38 11.39 -7.70
C PHE A 197 -27.65 11.88 -7.00
N GLU A 198 -27.66 13.12 -6.49
CA GLU A 198 -28.87 13.75 -5.93
C GLU A 198 -30.00 13.90 -6.97
N LYS A 199 -29.65 14.11 -8.24
CA LYS A 199 -30.63 14.21 -9.33
C LYS A 199 -31.11 12.84 -9.77
N ASP A 200 -30.23 11.85 -9.80
CA ASP A 200 -30.50 10.48 -10.19
C ASP A 200 -29.70 9.52 -9.33
N SER A 201 -30.37 8.93 -8.34
CA SER A 201 -29.78 7.96 -7.42
C SER A 201 -29.39 6.61 -8.06
N GLN A 202 -29.69 6.41 -9.33
CA GLN A 202 -29.29 5.23 -10.12
C GLN A 202 -28.14 5.58 -11.07
N ALA A 203 -27.62 6.81 -11.05
CA ALA A 203 -26.50 7.19 -11.88
C ALA A 203 -25.24 6.42 -11.48
N GLU A 204 -24.64 5.73 -12.47
CA GLU A 204 -23.33 5.10 -12.31
C GLU A 204 -22.25 6.14 -12.59
N LEU A 205 -21.43 6.45 -11.59
CA LEU A 205 -20.45 7.51 -11.63
C LEU A 205 -19.03 7.00 -11.37
N ILE A 206 -18.05 7.57 -12.04
CA ILE A 206 -16.62 7.31 -11.81
C ILE A 206 -15.94 8.64 -11.52
N LEU A 207 -15.45 8.80 -10.29
CA LEU A 207 -14.67 9.96 -9.90
C LEU A 207 -13.21 9.78 -10.35
N VAL A 208 -12.76 10.65 -11.25
CA VAL A 208 -11.39 10.66 -11.78
C VAL A 208 -10.64 11.86 -11.22
N ARG A 209 -9.61 11.59 -10.42
CA ARG A 209 -8.78 12.62 -9.80
C ARG A 209 -7.31 12.34 -10.10
N ARG A 210 -6.49 13.37 -10.12
CA ARG A 210 -5.03 13.21 -10.17
C ARG A 210 -4.52 12.52 -8.90
N GLU A 211 -5.01 12.97 -7.76
CA GLU A 211 -4.80 12.40 -6.43
C GLU A 211 -6.12 12.55 -5.65
N THR A 212 -6.51 11.53 -4.91
CA THR A 212 -7.68 11.60 -4.04
C THR A 212 -7.27 12.15 -2.68
N SER A 213 -8.11 13.03 -2.13
CA SER A 213 -7.95 13.62 -0.80
C SER A 213 -9.10 13.20 0.12
N PRO A 214 -9.00 13.41 1.44
CA PRO A 214 -10.11 13.17 2.35
C PRO A 214 -11.38 13.95 1.99
N GLU A 215 -11.27 15.09 1.31
CA GLU A 215 -12.40 15.89 0.84
C GLU A 215 -13.18 15.21 -0.29
N ASP A 216 -12.53 14.33 -1.05
CA ASP A 216 -13.15 13.57 -2.14
C ASP A 216 -14.01 12.40 -1.64
N LEU A 217 -13.93 12.03 -0.35
CA LEU A 217 -14.65 10.89 0.23
C LEU A 217 -16.17 10.97 0.05
N ARG A 218 -16.73 12.17 0.00
CA ARG A 218 -18.16 12.36 -0.23
C ARG A 218 -18.56 11.87 -1.62
N GLY A 219 -17.85 12.33 -2.66
CA GLY A 219 -18.10 11.91 -4.04
C GLY A 219 -17.71 10.47 -4.34
N MET A 220 -16.96 9.79 -3.44
CA MET A 220 -16.63 8.37 -3.56
C MET A 220 -17.69 7.44 -2.95
N ARG A 221 -18.67 8.01 -2.23
CA ARG A 221 -19.74 7.25 -1.55
C ARG A 221 -21.04 7.17 -2.35
N VAL A 222 -21.13 7.91 -3.41
CA VAL A 222 -22.29 7.99 -4.30
C VAL A 222 -22.08 7.18 -5.57
#